data_6c60313573b89f59fc0a7f48e92fda9e
#
_entry.id   6c60313573b89f59fc0a7f48e92fda9e
#
_cell.length_a   1.000
_cell.length_b   1.000
_cell.length_c   1.000
_cell.angle_alpha   90.00
_cell.angle_beta   90.00
_cell.angle_gamma   90.00
#
_symmetry.space_group_name_H-M   'P 1'
#
loop_
_entity.id
_entity.type
_entity.pdbx_description
1 polymer ?
#
loop_
_entity_poly.entity_id
_entity_poly.type
_entity_poly.pdbx_seq_one_letter_code
_entity_poly.pdbx_strand_id
1 'polypeptide(L)'
;MWALAGLLFVCAKWMTLRQPWAPGARPSLGRLTGYVLLWPGLDAAAFFGPPRAPRPPVKEWIRATTKTAFGVGLIWLGAGLAWPAYPTCAAWIAMVGLVFLLHFGAFHLVSLCWREAGVNAAPIMRTPIAATSLGRFWGGRWNHAFSDWMQPHVFVPLAKRFGARTAMLAVFLASGLLHELVISVPAHGGYGLPTAYFAIQAAGFCLERGRFGKRLGLGRGFRGWLFTVIVVVGPLPWLFHPAFVRNVILPMLRAIGAT
;
A
#
# COMPACT_ATOMS: atom_id res chain seq x y z
N MET A 1 -4.98 5.51 15.47
CA MET A 1 -4.53 5.09 14.12
C MET A 1 -5.67 4.52 13.28
N TRP A 2 -6.27 3.40 13.64
CA TRP A 2 -7.26 2.69 12.81
C TRP A 2 -8.49 3.52 12.46
N ALA A 3 -9.02 4.35 13.40
CA ALA A 3 -10.15 5.23 13.13
C ALA A 3 -9.86 6.29 12.06
N LEU A 4 -8.67 6.92 12.12
CA LEU A 4 -8.23 7.90 11.10
C LEU A 4 -8.01 7.22 9.73
N ALA A 5 -7.35 6.07 9.71
CA ALA A 5 -7.17 5.31 8.48
C ALA A 5 -8.51 4.88 7.87
N GLY A 6 -9.45 4.42 8.71
CA GLY A 6 -10.80 4.05 8.30
C GLY A 6 -11.58 5.24 7.73
N LEU A 7 -11.52 6.40 8.38
CA LEU A 7 -12.18 7.63 7.90
C LEU A 7 -11.64 8.06 6.53
N LEU A 8 -10.33 8.11 6.37
CA LEU A 8 -9.69 8.42 5.08
C LEU A 8 -10.08 7.43 3.99
N PHE A 9 -10.14 6.15 4.34
CA PHE A 9 -10.57 5.10 3.41
C PHE A 9 -12.03 5.27 2.99
N VAL A 10 -12.95 5.55 3.94
CA VAL A 10 -14.37 5.80 3.64
C VAL A 10 -14.54 7.04 2.77
N CYS A 11 -13.81 8.13 3.05
CA CYS A 11 -13.81 9.32 2.19
C CYS A 11 -13.35 9.00 0.77
N ALA A 12 -12.24 8.25 0.61
CA ALA A 12 -11.75 7.83 -0.69
C ALA A 12 -12.77 6.94 -1.42
N LYS A 13 -13.40 5.98 -0.73
CA LYS A 13 -14.48 5.16 -1.27
C LYS A 13 -15.64 5.99 -1.81
N TRP A 14 -16.09 6.94 -1.02
CA TRP A 14 -17.20 7.81 -1.41
C TRP A 14 -16.87 8.65 -2.65
N MET A 15 -15.63 9.16 -2.76
CA MET A 15 -15.18 9.86 -3.96
C MET A 15 -15.19 8.96 -5.20
N THR A 16 -14.78 7.69 -5.08
CA THR A 16 -14.80 6.76 -6.21
C THR A 16 -16.21 6.36 -6.64
N LEU A 17 -17.15 6.31 -5.71
CA LEU A 17 -18.57 6.03 -6.02
C LEU A 17 -19.25 7.18 -6.80
N ARG A 18 -18.72 8.39 -6.72
CA ARG A 18 -19.21 9.56 -7.48
C ARG A 18 -18.69 9.62 -8.92
N GLN A 19 -17.70 8.80 -9.25
CA GLN A 19 -17.21 8.72 -10.62
C GLN A 19 -18.24 8.07 -11.55
N PRO A 20 -18.30 8.46 -12.83
CA PRO A 20 -19.20 7.82 -13.79
C PRO A 20 -18.84 6.34 -13.94
N TRP A 21 -19.81 5.50 -13.75
CA TRP A 21 -19.71 4.06 -13.97
C TRP A 21 -19.94 3.72 -15.45
N ALA A 22 -19.65 2.48 -15.83
CA ALA A 22 -19.93 2.01 -17.17
C ALA A 22 -21.43 2.23 -17.51
N PRO A 23 -21.76 2.64 -18.75
CA PRO A 23 -23.14 2.81 -19.17
C PRO A 23 -23.98 1.54 -18.88
N GLY A 24 -25.11 1.70 -18.20
CA GLY A 24 -25.99 0.60 -17.83
C GLY A 24 -25.57 -0.18 -16.56
N ALA A 25 -24.47 0.14 -15.90
CA ALA A 25 -24.09 -0.48 -14.65
C ALA A 25 -25.11 -0.12 -13.53
N ARG A 26 -25.86 -1.13 -13.08
CA ARG A 26 -26.75 -1.03 -11.91
C ARG A 26 -26.31 -2.08 -10.89
N PRO A 27 -25.38 -1.75 -10.00
CA PRO A 27 -24.93 -2.71 -8.99
C PRO A 27 -26.08 -3.07 -8.06
N SER A 28 -26.20 -4.35 -7.72
CA SER A 28 -27.09 -4.79 -6.65
C SER A 28 -26.64 -4.19 -5.31
N LEU A 29 -27.56 -4.10 -4.35
CA LEU A 29 -27.23 -3.60 -3.01
C LEU A 29 -26.11 -4.42 -2.37
N GLY A 30 -26.11 -5.75 -2.51
CA GLY A 30 -25.06 -6.61 -2.01
C GLY A 30 -23.68 -6.31 -2.63
N ARG A 31 -23.64 -5.99 -3.93
CA ARG A 31 -22.39 -5.63 -4.61
C ARG A 31 -21.86 -4.25 -4.16
N LEU A 32 -22.77 -3.30 -3.92
CA LEU A 32 -22.44 -1.99 -3.37
C LEU A 32 -21.89 -2.10 -1.95
N THR A 33 -22.58 -2.83 -1.08
CA THR A 33 -22.13 -3.11 0.30
C THR A 33 -20.78 -3.83 0.31
N GLY A 34 -20.61 -4.82 -0.56
CA GLY A 34 -19.36 -5.55 -0.73
C GLY A 34 -18.21 -4.64 -1.17
N TYR A 35 -18.44 -3.70 -2.09
CA TYR A 35 -17.44 -2.72 -2.48
C TYR A 35 -17.03 -1.82 -1.31
N VAL A 36 -17.98 -1.33 -0.55
CA VAL A 36 -17.70 -0.38 0.55
C VAL A 36 -17.02 -1.06 1.73
N LEU A 37 -17.49 -2.25 2.13
CA LEU A 37 -17.07 -2.89 3.38
C LEU A 37 -16.03 -4.00 3.21
N LEU A 38 -16.06 -4.72 2.07
CA LEU A 38 -15.27 -5.94 1.90
C LEU A 38 -14.20 -5.84 0.81
N TRP A 39 -14.11 -4.74 0.08
CA TRP A 39 -13.11 -4.57 -0.96
C TRP A 39 -12.14 -3.43 -0.63
N PRO A 40 -10.82 -3.69 -0.50
CA PRO A 40 -9.84 -2.64 -0.20
C PRO A 40 -9.47 -1.75 -1.41
N GLY A 41 -9.80 -2.15 -2.64
CA GLY A 41 -9.51 -1.37 -3.85
C GLY A 41 -10.34 -0.09 -3.95
N LEU A 42 -9.84 0.90 -4.67
CA LEU A 42 -10.45 2.23 -4.85
C LEU A 42 -10.82 2.51 -6.32
N ASP A 43 -11.09 1.48 -7.10
CA ASP A 43 -11.58 1.58 -8.48
C ASP A 43 -13.01 1.03 -8.57
N ALA A 44 -13.99 1.92 -8.39
CA ALA A 44 -15.41 1.57 -8.49
C ALA A 44 -15.80 1.21 -9.93
N ALA A 45 -15.21 1.87 -10.92
CA ALA A 45 -15.52 1.63 -12.32
C ALA A 45 -15.11 0.22 -12.76
N ALA A 46 -13.94 -0.25 -12.32
CA ALA A 46 -13.52 -1.63 -12.56
C ALA A 46 -14.39 -2.64 -11.78
N PHE A 47 -14.69 -2.37 -10.50
CA PHE A 47 -15.43 -3.28 -9.64
C PHE A 47 -16.89 -3.49 -10.10
N PHE A 48 -17.54 -2.43 -10.56
CA PHE A 48 -18.92 -2.49 -11.08
C PHE A 48 -19.01 -2.73 -12.58
N GLY A 49 -17.88 -2.69 -13.27
CA GLY A 49 -17.76 -2.94 -14.70
C GLY A 49 -17.95 -4.42 -15.08
N PRO A 50 -17.89 -4.72 -16.39
CA PRO A 50 -17.98 -6.10 -16.86
C PRO A 50 -16.80 -6.95 -16.36
N PRO A 51 -17.00 -8.27 -16.19
CA PRO A 51 -15.93 -9.18 -15.82
C PRO A 51 -14.79 -9.14 -16.85
N ARG A 52 -13.59 -8.76 -16.43
CA ARG A 52 -12.38 -8.74 -17.30
C ARG A 52 -11.30 -9.70 -16.82
N ALA A 53 -11.36 -10.08 -15.55
CA ALA A 53 -10.37 -10.98 -14.98
C ALA A 53 -10.82 -12.45 -15.15
N PRO A 54 -9.93 -13.34 -15.63
CA PRO A 54 -10.20 -14.77 -15.60
C PRO A 54 -10.36 -15.25 -14.16
N ARG A 55 -11.05 -16.38 -13.98
CA ARG A 55 -11.13 -17.05 -12.67
C ARG A 55 -9.72 -17.33 -12.15
N PRO A 56 -9.48 -17.11 -10.85
CA PRO A 56 -8.16 -17.29 -10.29
C PRO A 56 -7.77 -18.78 -10.27
N PRO A 57 -6.56 -19.14 -10.73
CA PRO A 57 -6.09 -20.52 -10.67
C PRO A 57 -5.79 -20.92 -9.21
N VAL A 58 -5.92 -22.21 -8.90
CA VAL A 58 -5.63 -22.78 -7.56
C VAL A 58 -4.29 -22.34 -7.00
N LYS A 59 -3.28 -22.23 -7.84
CA LYS A 59 -1.93 -21.75 -7.48
C LYS A 59 -1.96 -20.36 -6.84
N GLU A 60 -2.87 -19.49 -7.25
CA GLU A 60 -3.00 -18.13 -6.71
C GLU A 60 -3.61 -18.17 -5.29
N TRP A 61 -4.58 -19.04 -5.06
CA TRP A 61 -5.15 -19.31 -3.74
C TRP A 61 -4.10 -19.85 -2.77
N ILE A 62 -3.33 -20.86 -3.16
CA ILE A 62 -2.24 -21.41 -2.34
C ILE A 62 -1.25 -20.31 -1.97
N ARG A 63 -0.82 -19.49 -2.93
CA ARG A 63 0.11 -18.38 -2.66
C ARG A 63 -0.45 -17.36 -1.68
N ALA A 64 -1.71 -16.97 -1.80
CA ALA A 64 -2.34 -16.01 -0.91
C ALA A 64 -2.47 -16.58 0.52
N THR A 65 -2.92 -17.83 0.65
CA THR A 65 -3.04 -18.52 1.94
C THR A 65 -1.68 -18.71 2.63
N THR A 66 -0.66 -19.14 1.88
CA THR A 66 0.71 -19.28 2.42
C THR A 66 1.25 -17.95 2.95
N LYS A 67 1.04 -16.84 2.21
CA LYS A 67 1.46 -15.52 2.68
C LYS A 67 0.69 -15.06 3.92
N THR A 68 -0.61 -15.37 4.00
CA THR A 68 -1.43 -15.12 5.20
C THR A 68 -0.88 -15.88 6.40
N ALA A 69 -0.66 -17.20 6.24
CA ALA A 69 -0.11 -18.05 7.30
C ALA A 69 1.29 -17.59 7.74
N PHE A 70 2.15 -17.20 6.79
CA PHE A 70 3.47 -16.64 7.09
C PHE A 70 3.35 -15.33 7.88
N GLY A 71 2.43 -14.43 7.52
CA GLY A 71 2.16 -13.20 8.27
C GLY A 71 1.70 -13.46 9.69
N VAL A 72 0.79 -14.42 9.88
CA VAL A 72 0.34 -14.89 11.20
C VAL A 72 1.53 -15.42 12.01
N GLY A 73 2.35 -16.29 11.41
CA GLY A 73 3.55 -16.83 12.06
C GLY A 73 4.54 -15.75 12.50
N LEU A 74 4.78 -14.73 11.66
CA LEU A 74 5.65 -13.61 12.03
C LEU A 74 5.09 -12.82 13.23
N ILE A 75 3.78 -12.59 13.30
CA ILE A 75 3.17 -11.80 14.38
C ILE A 75 3.17 -12.57 15.68
N TRP A 76 2.69 -13.80 15.72
CA TRP A 76 2.49 -14.53 16.99
C TRP A 76 3.69 -15.40 17.37
N LEU A 77 4.41 -16.00 16.43
CA LEU A 77 5.61 -16.77 16.74
C LEU A 77 6.87 -15.91 16.68
N GLY A 78 7.12 -15.25 15.56
CA GLY A 78 8.36 -14.49 15.35
C GLY A 78 8.50 -13.33 16.33
N ALA A 79 7.47 -12.48 16.46
CA ALA A 79 7.50 -11.38 17.41
C ALA A 79 7.45 -11.87 18.85
N GLY A 80 6.63 -12.89 19.15
CA GLY A 80 6.54 -13.48 20.50
C GLY A 80 7.88 -14.02 21.00
N LEU A 81 8.63 -14.72 20.16
CA LEU A 81 9.97 -15.22 20.49
C LEU A 81 10.99 -14.08 20.71
N ALA A 82 10.90 -12.99 19.95
CA ALA A 82 11.81 -11.86 20.10
C ALA A 82 11.45 -10.92 21.27
N TRP A 83 10.18 -10.92 21.71
CA TRP A 83 9.64 -9.96 22.67
C TRP A 83 10.38 -9.88 24.00
N PRO A 84 10.69 -11.01 24.69
CA PRO A 84 11.28 -10.95 26.02
C PRO A 84 12.62 -10.20 26.07
N ALA A 85 13.44 -10.35 25.02
CA ALA A 85 14.79 -9.77 24.99
C ALA A 85 14.84 -8.47 24.15
N TYR A 86 14.05 -8.40 23.06
CA TYR A 86 14.19 -7.34 22.05
C TYR A 86 12.82 -6.82 21.59
N PRO A 87 12.05 -6.07 22.43
CA PRO A 87 10.70 -5.61 22.06
C PRO A 87 10.64 -4.78 20.77
N THR A 88 11.64 -3.95 20.52
CA THR A 88 11.71 -3.16 19.26
C THR A 88 11.89 -4.06 18.04
N CYS A 89 12.72 -5.10 18.13
CA CYS A 89 12.88 -6.08 17.05
C CYS A 89 11.57 -6.86 16.83
N ALA A 90 10.90 -7.27 17.91
CA ALA A 90 9.59 -7.90 17.85
C ALA A 90 8.56 -7.02 17.12
N ALA A 91 8.55 -5.71 17.38
CA ALA A 91 7.67 -4.77 16.67
C ALA A 91 7.96 -4.73 15.17
N TRP A 92 9.24 -4.72 14.76
CA TRP A 92 9.60 -4.74 13.34
C TRP A 92 9.23 -6.05 12.66
N ILE A 93 9.45 -7.19 13.32
CA ILE A 93 9.00 -8.51 12.84
C ILE A 93 7.48 -8.52 12.65
N ALA A 94 6.74 -8.03 13.64
CA ALA A 94 5.29 -7.96 13.56
C ALA A 94 4.78 -7.00 12.47
N MET A 95 5.44 -5.86 12.24
CA MET A 95 5.08 -4.95 11.13
C MET A 95 5.28 -5.63 9.77
N VAL A 96 6.36 -6.38 9.58
CA VAL A 96 6.52 -7.22 8.38
C VAL A 96 5.40 -8.26 8.31
N GLY A 97 5.10 -8.93 9.43
CA GLY A 97 3.99 -9.87 9.54
C GLY A 97 2.64 -9.25 9.14
N LEU A 98 2.35 -8.01 9.58
CA LEU A 98 1.13 -7.28 9.21
C LEU A 98 1.05 -7.00 7.72
N VAL A 99 2.17 -6.65 7.08
CA VAL A 99 2.21 -6.48 5.62
C VAL A 99 1.88 -7.79 4.91
N PHE A 100 2.45 -8.91 5.36
CA PHE A 100 2.15 -10.22 4.78
C PHE A 100 0.71 -10.65 5.06
N LEU A 101 0.23 -10.52 6.29
CA LEU A 101 -1.13 -10.88 6.69
C LEU A 101 -2.19 -10.07 5.92
N LEU A 102 -2.06 -8.74 5.92
CA LEU A 102 -3.09 -7.87 5.36
C LEU A 102 -2.92 -7.69 3.84
N HIS A 103 -1.76 -7.16 3.39
CA HIS A 103 -1.61 -6.71 2.01
C HIS A 103 -1.36 -7.84 1.02
N PHE A 104 -0.50 -8.80 1.37
CA PHE A 104 -0.19 -9.94 0.50
C PHE A 104 -1.08 -11.15 0.74
N GLY A 105 -1.74 -11.23 1.89
CA GLY A 105 -2.62 -12.30 2.32
C GLY A 105 -4.10 -11.92 2.20
N ALA A 106 -4.70 -11.38 3.25
CA ALA A 106 -6.13 -11.15 3.37
C ALA A 106 -6.72 -10.35 2.19
N PHE A 107 -6.11 -9.24 1.80
CA PHE A 107 -6.58 -8.44 0.66
C PHE A 107 -6.47 -9.19 -0.66
N HIS A 108 -5.48 -10.07 -0.80
CA HIS A 108 -5.38 -10.94 -1.96
C HIS A 108 -6.46 -12.02 -1.95
N LEU A 109 -6.72 -12.66 -0.81
CA LEU A 109 -7.82 -13.63 -0.67
C LEU A 109 -9.17 -13.01 -1.00
N VAL A 110 -9.44 -11.80 -0.51
CA VAL A 110 -10.66 -11.04 -0.85
C VAL A 110 -10.74 -10.76 -2.36
N SER A 111 -9.60 -10.40 -3.00
CA SER A 111 -9.54 -10.27 -4.46
C SER A 111 -9.92 -11.56 -5.17
N LEU A 112 -9.42 -12.70 -4.71
CA LEU A 112 -9.73 -14.02 -5.29
C LEU A 112 -11.21 -14.36 -5.15
N CYS A 113 -11.82 -14.13 -3.97
CA CYS A 113 -13.25 -14.34 -3.76
C CYS A 113 -14.10 -13.51 -4.74
N TRP A 114 -13.78 -12.22 -4.89
CA TRP A 114 -14.51 -11.35 -5.81
C TRP A 114 -14.32 -11.76 -7.28
N ARG A 115 -13.14 -12.19 -7.67
CA ARG A 115 -12.87 -12.67 -9.04
C ARG A 115 -13.58 -13.98 -9.33
N GLU A 116 -13.68 -14.88 -8.34
CA GLU A 116 -14.51 -16.10 -8.45
C GLU A 116 -15.99 -15.76 -8.68
N ALA A 117 -16.47 -14.70 -8.00
CA ALA A 117 -17.83 -14.19 -8.20
C ALA A 117 -17.99 -13.35 -9.50
N GLY A 118 -16.99 -13.35 -10.40
CA GLY A 118 -17.03 -12.64 -11.68
C GLY A 118 -16.84 -11.12 -11.56
N VAL A 119 -16.33 -10.62 -10.44
CA VAL A 119 -16.06 -9.19 -10.24
C VAL A 119 -14.64 -8.85 -10.67
N ASN A 120 -14.44 -7.73 -11.36
CA ASN A 120 -13.10 -7.27 -11.72
C ASN A 120 -12.39 -6.58 -10.51
N ALA A 121 -11.91 -7.42 -9.58
CA ALA A 121 -11.25 -7.04 -8.35
C ALA A 121 -9.78 -7.50 -8.38
N ALA A 122 -8.95 -6.85 -9.17
CA ALA A 122 -7.53 -7.21 -9.30
C ALA A 122 -6.77 -7.01 -7.98
N PRO A 123 -5.76 -7.87 -7.66
CA PRO A 123 -4.96 -7.72 -6.45
C PRO A 123 -4.31 -6.34 -6.34
N ILE A 124 -4.39 -5.71 -5.16
CA ILE A 124 -3.83 -4.38 -4.92
C ILE A 124 -2.30 -4.38 -4.79
N MET A 125 -1.69 -5.56 -4.60
CA MET A 125 -0.24 -5.77 -4.56
C MET A 125 0.21 -6.69 -5.69
N ARG A 126 1.16 -6.25 -6.52
CA ARG A 126 1.67 -6.99 -7.69
C ARG A 126 3.16 -7.25 -7.61
N THR A 127 3.58 -8.10 -6.65
CA THR A 127 4.97 -8.51 -6.45
C THR A 127 5.94 -7.31 -6.36
N PRO A 128 5.82 -6.44 -5.35
CA PRO A 128 6.64 -5.22 -5.24
C PRO A 128 8.14 -5.49 -5.22
N ILE A 129 8.57 -6.61 -4.64
CA ILE A 129 9.98 -7.02 -4.59
C ILE A 129 10.63 -7.16 -5.97
N ALA A 130 9.86 -7.39 -7.02
CA ALA A 130 10.37 -7.48 -8.38
C ALA A 130 10.43 -6.12 -9.11
N ALA A 131 10.23 -5.00 -8.41
CA ALA A 131 10.32 -3.68 -9.01
C ALA A 131 11.79 -3.30 -9.27
N THR A 132 12.09 -3.00 -10.52
CA THR A 132 13.43 -2.54 -10.94
C THR A 132 13.50 -1.02 -11.08
N SER A 133 12.47 -0.30 -10.65
CA SER A 133 12.42 1.15 -10.64
C SER A 133 11.41 1.66 -9.61
N LEU A 134 11.64 2.85 -9.06
CA LEU A 134 10.69 3.52 -8.16
C LEU A 134 9.35 3.78 -8.85
N GLY A 135 9.39 4.13 -10.14
CA GLY A 135 8.16 4.31 -10.91
C GLY A 135 7.33 3.03 -11.03
N ARG A 136 7.96 1.86 -11.23
CA ARG A 136 7.28 0.56 -11.24
C ARG A 136 6.82 0.14 -9.85
N PHE A 137 7.60 0.47 -8.80
CA PHE A 137 7.23 0.17 -7.43
C PHE A 137 5.96 0.92 -7.04
N TRP A 138 5.99 2.25 -7.04
CA TRP A 138 4.89 3.09 -6.57
C TRP A 138 3.69 3.16 -7.53
N GLY A 139 3.93 3.17 -8.83
CA GLY A 139 2.86 3.31 -9.85
C GLY A 139 2.30 1.99 -10.36
N GLY A 140 2.93 0.84 -10.07
CA GLY A 140 2.51 -0.39 -10.72
C GLY A 140 2.57 -1.67 -9.89
N ARG A 141 3.10 -1.65 -8.65
CA ARG A 141 3.30 -2.87 -7.86
C ARG A 141 2.88 -2.76 -6.41
N TRP A 142 3.05 -1.60 -5.80
CA TRP A 142 2.69 -1.33 -4.42
C TRP A 142 1.39 -0.58 -4.34
N ASN A 143 0.42 -1.09 -3.58
CA ASN A 143 -0.85 -0.45 -3.24
C ASN A 143 -1.56 0.23 -4.43
N HIS A 144 -1.97 -0.58 -5.41
CA HIS A 144 -2.73 -0.11 -6.57
C HIS A 144 -3.97 0.69 -6.19
N ALA A 145 -4.66 0.34 -5.09
CA ALA A 145 -5.82 1.08 -4.66
C ALA A 145 -5.51 2.57 -4.47
N PHE A 146 -4.37 2.87 -3.85
CA PHE A 146 -3.94 4.26 -3.65
C PHE A 146 -3.52 4.93 -4.96
N SER A 147 -2.76 4.24 -5.81
CA SER A 147 -2.33 4.79 -7.12
C SER A 147 -3.53 5.05 -8.03
N ASP A 148 -4.49 4.13 -8.08
CA ASP A 148 -5.69 4.25 -8.92
C ASP A 148 -6.57 5.43 -8.48
N TRP A 149 -6.58 5.75 -7.18
CA TRP A 149 -7.25 6.91 -6.64
C TRP A 149 -6.47 8.21 -6.86
N MET A 150 -5.16 8.22 -6.59
CA MET A 150 -4.32 9.42 -6.72
C MET A 150 -4.16 9.88 -8.17
N GLN A 151 -4.16 8.95 -9.12
CA GLN A 151 -3.95 9.26 -10.53
C GLN A 151 -5.00 10.22 -11.11
N PRO A 152 -6.32 9.92 -11.05
CA PRO A 152 -7.33 10.82 -11.59
C PRO A 152 -7.57 12.07 -10.74
N HIS A 153 -7.40 12.01 -9.41
CA HIS A 153 -7.77 13.10 -8.52
C HIS A 153 -6.65 14.11 -8.27
N VAL A 154 -5.40 13.67 -8.32
CA VAL A 154 -4.23 14.51 -8.01
C VAL A 154 -3.28 14.61 -9.19
N PHE A 155 -2.79 13.45 -9.69
CA PHE A 155 -1.74 13.45 -10.70
C PHE A 155 -2.19 14.08 -12.02
N VAL A 156 -3.29 13.61 -12.61
CA VAL A 156 -3.74 14.05 -13.94
C VAL A 156 -4.10 15.54 -13.96
N PRO A 157 -4.87 16.10 -13.01
CA PRO A 157 -5.16 17.53 -12.99
C PRO A 157 -3.91 18.40 -12.87
N LEU A 158 -3.00 18.03 -11.97
CA LEU A 158 -1.75 18.77 -11.76
C LEU A 158 -0.79 18.61 -12.94
N ALA A 159 -0.72 17.44 -13.57
CA ALA A 159 0.14 17.20 -14.72
C ALA A 159 -0.27 18.03 -15.93
N LYS A 160 -1.58 18.20 -16.15
CA LYS A 160 -2.11 19.07 -17.21
C LYS A 160 -1.75 20.55 -17.00
N ARG A 161 -1.70 21.00 -15.75
CA ARG A 161 -1.47 22.42 -15.41
C ARG A 161 0.02 22.76 -15.20
N PHE A 162 0.76 21.88 -14.55
CA PHE A 162 2.11 22.14 -14.04
C PHE A 162 3.17 21.14 -14.54
N GLY A 163 2.78 20.22 -15.41
CA GLY A 163 3.64 19.17 -15.93
C GLY A 163 3.77 17.95 -15.02
N ALA A 164 4.16 16.81 -15.60
CA ALA A 164 4.18 15.51 -14.95
C ALA A 164 5.15 15.42 -13.76
N ARG A 165 6.27 16.16 -13.80
CA ARG A 165 7.25 16.18 -12.71
C ARG A 165 6.66 16.81 -11.44
N THR A 166 6.06 18.00 -11.58
CA THR A 166 5.41 18.70 -10.47
C THR A 166 4.25 17.89 -9.90
N ALA A 167 3.43 17.28 -10.75
CA ALA A 167 2.36 16.40 -10.33
C ALA A 167 2.85 15.21 -9.51
N MET A 168 3.96 14.59 -9.92
CA MET A 168 4.56 13.48 -9.18
C MET A 168 5.08 13.90 -7.80
N LEU A 169 5.75 15.06 -7.72
CA LEU A 169 6.21 15.62 -6.44
C LEU A 169 5.02 15.90 -5.51
N ALA A 170 3.92 16.45 -6.05
CA ALA A 170 2.70 16.67 -5.28
C ALA A 170 2.06 15.37 -4.77
N VAL A 171 2.07 14.29 -5.56
CA VAL A 171 1.59 12.96 -5.12
C VAL A 171 2.43 12.43 -3.98
N PHE A 172 3.76 12.53 -4.04
CA PHE A 172 4.61 12.09 -2.93
C PHE A 172 4.41 12.96 -1.67
N LEU A 173 4.27 14.28 -1.82
CA LEU A 173 3.97 15.17 -0.69
C LEU A 173 2.62 14.82 -0.06
N ALA A 174 1.57 14.66 -0.86
CA ALA A 174 0.26 14.23 -0.37
C ALA A 174 0.32 12.89 0.36
N SER A 175 1.11 11.92 -0.18
CA SER A 175 1.35 10.65 0.50
C SER A 175 2.04 10.84 1.85
N GLY A 176 3.04 11.71 1.93
CA GLY A 176 3.71 12.05 3.18
C GLY A 176 2.74 12.62 4.22
N LEU A 177 1.94 13.60 3.85
CA LEU A 177 0.95 14.23 4.73
C LEU A 177 -0.13 13.24 5.21
N LEU A 178 -0.61 12.35 4.33
CA LEU A 178 -1.54 11.29 4.73
C LEU A 178 -0.91 10.31 5.73
N HIS A 179 0.38 10.02 5.58
CA HIS A 179 1.10 9.17 6.54
C HIS A 179 1.36 9.89 7.87
N GLU A 180 1.57 11.22 7.88
CA GLU A 180 1.58 11.98 9.14
C GLU A 180 0.27 11.78 9.91
N LEU A 181 -0.87 11.90 9.24
CA LEU A 181 -2.18 11.75 9.89
C LEU A 181 -2.39 10.36 10.49
N VAL A 182 -1.92 9.30 9.84
CA VAL A 182 -2.19 7.92 10.30
C VAL A 182 -1.04 7.32 11.12
N ILE A 183 0.15 7.91 11.11
CA ILE A 183 1.32 7.42 11.83
C ILE A 183 1.72 8.39 12.95
N SER A 184 2.07 9.65 12.62
CA SER A 184 2.63 10.59 13.59
C SER A 184 1.58 11.13 14.56
N VAL A 185 0.35 11.42 14.08
CA VAL A 185 -0.74 11.91 14.94
C VAL A 185 -1.10 10.90 16.03
N PRO A 186 -1.43 9.62 15.73
CA PRO A 186 -1.72 8.66 16.78
C PRO A 186 -0.53 8.25 17.63
N ALA A 187 0.69 8.46 17.12
CA ALA A 187 1.93 8.22 17.87
C ALA A 187 2.31 9.38 18.79
N HIS A 188 1.65 10.54 18.66
CA HIS A 188 1.97 11.78 19.37
C HIS A 188 3.46 12.18 19.25
N GLY A 189 4.06 11.99 18.06
CA GLY A 189 5.48 12.30 17.84
C GLY A 189 6.00 11.89 16.47
N GLY A 190 7.26 12.23 16.18
CA GLY A 190 7.90 11.90 14.91
C GLY A 190 7.38 12.71 13.72
N TYR A 191 6.72 13.83 13.99
CA TYR A 191 6.19 14.72 12.95
C TYR A 191 7.27 15.15 11.97
N GLY A 192 6.92 15.15 10.69
CA GLY A 192 7.80 15.45 9.58
C GLY A 192 8.60 14.24 9.07
N LEU A 193 8.77 13.16 9.83
CA LEU A 193 9.53 11.99 9.41
C LEU A 193 8.84 11.17 8.31
N PRO A 194 7.54 10.84 8.36
CA PRO A 194 6.83 10.26 7.23
C PRO A 194 6.88 11.14 5.98
N THR A 195 6.73 12.44 6.12
CA THR A 195 6.84 13.38 4.98
C THR A 195 8.25 13.37 4.40
N ALA A 196 9.29 13.35 5.23
CA ALA A 196 10.68 13.24 4.81
C ALA A 196 10.97 11.89 4.10
N TYR A 197 10.37 10.78 4.56
CA TYR A 197 10.43 9.50 3.84
C TYR A 197 9.93 9.66 2.40
N PHE A 198 8.75 10.26 2.20
CA PHE A 198 8.21 10.46 0.86
C PHE A 198 8.97 11.51 0.04
N ALA A 199 9.61 12.50 0.67
CA ALA A 199 10.53 13.40 0.00
C ALA A 199 11.77 12.66 -0.54
N ILE A 200 12.31 11.69 0.19
CA ILE A 200 13.38 10.81 -0.29
C ILE A 200 12.90 9.98 -1.49
N GLN A 201 11.67 9.43 -1.46
CA GLN A 201 11.10 8.71 -2.60
C GLN A 201 11.00 9.62 -3.84
N ALA A 202 10.55 10.87 -3.66
CA ALA A 202 10.47 11.86 -4.73
C ALA A 202 11.86 12.21 -5.30
N ALA A 203 12.85 12.42 -4.44
CA ALA A 203 14.23 12.70 -4.84
C ALA A 203 14.85 11.50 -5.60
N GLY A 204 14.66 10.29 -5.08
CA GLY A 204 15.09 9.04 -5.73
C GLY A 204 14.44 8.86 -7.10
N PHE A 205 13.15 9.14 -7.23
CA PHE A 205 12.42 9.10 -8.50
C PHE A 205 12.97 10.12 -9.52
N CYS A 206 13.27 11.34 -9.07
CA CYS A 206 13.89 12.36 -9.92
C CYS A 206 15.30 11.95 -10.35
N LEU A 207 16.09 11.39 -9.44
CA LEU A 207 17.44 10.88 -9.72
C LEU A 207 17.39 9.74 -10.75
N GLU A 208 16.52 8.73 -10.55
CA GLU A 208 16.34 7.59 -11.45
C GLU A 208 16.06 8.05 -12.89
N ARG A 209 15.22 9.06 -13.06
CA ARG A 209 14.80 9.57 -14.38
C ARG A 209 15.73 10.63 -14.96
N GLY A 210 16.63 11.16 -14.14
CA GLY A 210 17.63 12.15 -14.54
C GLY A 210 18.71 11.56 -15.48
N ARG A 211 19.51 12.46 -16.08
CA ARG A 211 20.60 12.03 -16.97
C ARG A 211 21.62 11.13 -16.26
N PHE A 212 21.93 11.44 -15.02
CA PHE A 212 22.86 10.67 -14.19
C PHE A 212 22.32 9.26 -13.89
N GLY A 213 21.07 9.14 -13.42
CA GLY A 213 20.44 7.86 -13.13
C GLY A 213 20.33 6.96 -14.35
N LYS A 214 20.02 7.53 -15.52
CA LYS A 214 19.99 6.80 -16.79
C LYS A 214 21.38 6.26 -17.18
N ARG A 215 22.45 7.06 -16.98
CA ARG A 215 23.84 6.64 -17.23
C ARG A 215 24.27 5.47 -16.32
N LEU A 216 23.86 5.49 -15.06
CA LEU A 216 24.14 4.43 -14.09
C LEU A 216 23.25 3.19 -14.27
N GLY A 217 22.24 3.23 -15.15
CA GLY A 217 21.29 2.14 -15.36
C GLY A 217 20.27 2.00 -14.23
N LEU A 218 20.04 3.06 -13.43
CA LEU A 218 18.98 3.07 -12.43
C LEU A 218 17.62 2.94 -13.13
N GLY A 219 16.77 2.09 -12.61
CA GLY A 219 15.46 1.80 -13.24
C GLY A 219 15.44 0.57 -14.15
N ARG A 220 16.57 -0.17 -14.31
CA ARG A 220 16.67 -1.39 -15.11
C ARG A 220 17.54 -2.45 -14.44
N GLY A 221 17.19 -3.73 -14.67
CA GLY A 221 17.98 -4.87 -14.21
C GLY A 221 18.31 -4.82 -12.71
N PHE A 222 19.42 -5.47 -12.33
CA PHE A 222 19.85 -5.58 -10.93
C PHE A 222 20.17 -4.20 -10.29
N ARG A 223 20.84 -3.31 -11.02
CA ARG A 223 21.18 -1.96 -10.51
C ARG A 223 19.93 -1.15 -10.16
N GLY A 224 18.93 -1.17 -11.03
CA GLY A 224 17.65 -0.51 -10.78
C GLY A 224 16.89 -1.17 -9.63
N TRP A 225 16.91 -2.48 -9.52
CA TRP A 225 16.33 -3.22 -8.41
C TRP A 225 17.00 -2.84 -7.07
N LEU A 226 18.33 -2.89 -7.01
CA LEU A 226 19.08 -2.54 -5.80
C LEU A 226 18.83 -1.09 -5.38
N PHE A 227 18.88 -0.16 -6.32
CA PHE A 227 18.53 1.24 -6.07
C PHE A 227 17.11 1.40 -5.50
N THR A 228 16.13 0.72 -6.11
CA THR A 228 14.74 0.76 -5.65
C THR A 228 14.62 0.21 -4.22
N VAL A 229 15.25 -0.92 -3.93
CA VAL A 229 15.25 -1.50 -2.57
C VAL A 229 15.90 -0.55 -1.56
N ILE A 230 17.05 0.03 -1.86
CA ILE A 230 17.76 0.96 -0.96
C ILE A 230 16.88 2.19 -0.67
N VAL A 231 16.31 2.80 -1.69
CA VAL A 231 15.50 4.03 -1.52
C VAL A 231 14.19 3.74 -0.81
N VAL A 232 13.56 2.59 -1.03
CA VAL A 232 12.29 2.23 -0.38
C VAL A 232 12.52 1.73 1.04
N VAL A 233 13.48 0.82 1.24
CA VAL A 233 13.66 0.12 2.53
C VAL A 233 14.56 0.90 3.49
N GLY A 234 15.62 1.54 2.98
CA GLY A 234 16.59 2.25 3.82
C GLY A 234 15.97 3.28 4.77
N PRO A 235 15.11 4.17 4.29
CA PRO A 235 14.49 5.19 5.14
C PRO A 235 13.21 4.73 5.86
N LEU A 236 12.85 3.43 5.87
CA LEU A 236 11.68 2.92 6.62
C LEU A 236 11.64 3.32 8.10
N PRO A 237 12.77 3.44 8.83
CA PRO A 237 12.75 3.94 10.20
C PRO A 237 12.29 5.40 10.34
N TRP A 238 12.25 6.18 9.26
CA TRP A 238 11.63 7.51 9.26
C TRP A 238 10.11 7.40 9.06
N LEU A 239 9.67 6.51 8.17
CA LEU A 239 8.23 6.26 8.01
C LEU A 239 7.64 5.69 9.31
N PHE A 240 8.23 4.63 9.84
CA PHE A 240 7.80 3.96 11.07
C PHE A 240 8.75 4.34 12.22
N HIS A 241 8.74 5.61 12.58
CA HIS A 241 9.67 6.21 13.56
C HIS A 241 9.50 5.63 14.98
N PRO A 242 10.49 5.82 15.86
CA PRO A 242 10.48 5.21 17.20
C PRO A 242 9.24 5.53 18.05
N ALA A 243 8.66 6.73 17.93
CA ALA A 243 7.42 7.07 18.65
C ALA A 243 6.25 6.20 18.17
N PHE A 244 6.13 5.96 16.85
CA PHE A 244 5.10 5.06 16.32
C PHE A 244 5.27 3.63 16.81
N VAL A 245 6.49 3.12 16.77
CA VAL A 245 6.80 1.77 17.28
C VAL A 245 6.39 1.66 18.75
N ARG A 246 6.82 2.60 19.59
CA ARG A 246 6.57 2.57 21.06
C ARG A 246 5.11 2.79 21.42
N ASN A 247 4.45 3.77 20.80
CA ASN A 247 3.15 4.25 21.24
C ASN A 247 1.97 3.60 20.50
N VAL A 248 2.24 2.92 19.37
CA VAL A 248 1.18 2.30 18.56
C VAL A 248 1.43 0.80 18.40
N ILE A 249 2.61 0.39 17.90
CA ILE A 249 2.85 -1.02 17.55
C ILE A 249 3.01 -1.89 18.80
N LEU A 250 3.86 -1.49 19.77
CA LEU A 250 4.05 -2.29 20.97
C LEU A 250 2.76 -2.48 21.81
N PRO A 251 1.94 -1.43 22.06
CA PRO A 251 0.64 -1.61 22.70
C PRO A 251 -0.32 -2.50 21.91
N MET A 252 -0.33 -2.40 20.57
CA MET A 252 -1.15 -3.26 19.72
C MET A 252 -0.75 -4.72 19.88
N LEU A 253 0.55 -5.06 19.87
CA LEU A 253 1.02 -6.42 20.02
C LEU A 253 0.58 -7.05 21.36
N ARG A 254 0.65 -6.27 22.45
CA ARG A 254 0.12 -6.69 23.75
C ARG A 254 -1.38 -6.95 23.69
N ALA A 255 -2.13 -6.04 23.07
CA ALA A 255 -3.58 -6.15 22.98
C ALA A 255 -4.07 -7.37 22.18
N ILE A 256 -3.29 -7.85 21.19
CA ILE A 256 -3.62 -9.04 20.39
C ILE A 256 -2.96 -10.33 20.90
N GLY A 257 -2.29 -10.29 22.04
CA GLY A 257 -1.62 -11.46 22.62
C GLY A 257 -0.44 -11.99 21.78
N ALA A 258 0.30 -11.10 21.13
CA ALA A 258 1.46 -11.43 20.29
C ALA A 258 2.81 -11.16 21.01
N THR A 259 2.81 -11.22 22.34
CA THR A 259 3.96 -10.90 23.22
C THR A 259 4.23 -11.99 24.21
#